data_30d538fef5473acd7cd3d4f4edde4634
#
_entry.id   30d538fef5473acd7cd3d4f4edde4634
#
_cell.length_a   1.000
_cell.length_b   1.000
_cell.length_c   1.000
_cell.angle_alpha   90.00
_cell.angle_beta   90.00
_cell.angle_gamma   90.00
#
_symmetry.space_group_name_H-M   'P 1'
#
loop_
_entity.id
_entity.type
_entity.pdbx_description
1 polymer ?
#
loop_
_entity_poly.entity_id
_entity_poly.type
_entity_poly.pdbx_seq_one_letter_code
_entity_poly.pdbx_strand_id
1 'polypeptide(L)'
;MQYNIYSIDNWQPSTNYSKNYIVQNSGQYYYAFNNFISSSSINTDISNGNLFGYVYYLGANRPFFNWKPTYNFSNESQPRVKKIQFGDGYFQNIPDGINNLLLNYTFKFEGDLAQTTAILHFLTTRNGCESFCFLPPAPRGQISTFICPKWTDIQPFFNNYSIECNFQQVPI
;
A
#
# COMPACT_ATOMS: atom_id res chain seq x y z
N MET A 1 -0.32 22.68 -7.34
CA MET A 1 0.03 22.62 -5.90
C MET A 1 1.05 21.50 -5.74
N GLN A 2 2.16 21.76 -5.09
CA GLN A 2 3.21 20.73 -4.91
C GLN A 2 3.03 20.11 -3.53
N TYR A 3 2.77 18.81 -3.47
CA TYR A 3 2.63 18.09 -2.21
C TYR A 3 4.01 17.74 -1.65
N ASN A 4 4.14 17.84 -0.35
CA ASN A 4 5.34 17.38 0.36
C ASN A 4 5.05 15.99 0.94
N ILE A 5 5.84 15.00 0.56
CA ILE A 5 5.69 13.61 1.05
C ILE A 5 5.88 13.47 2.56
N TYR A 6 6.50 14.46 3.20
CA TYR A 6 6.76 14.47 4.65
C TYR A 6 5.75 15.29 5.46
N SER A 7 4.86 16.03 4.81
CA SER A 7 3.83 16.83 5.48
C SER A 7 2.53 16.82 4.68
N ILE A 8 1.55 16.12 5.17
CA ILE A 8 0.18 16.17 4.67
C ILE A 8 -0.65 16.83 5.75
N ASP A 9 -1.45 17.82 5.35
CA ASP A 9 -2.25 18.60 6.28
C ASP A 9 -3.28 17.74 7.00
N ASN A 10 -3.50 18.02 8.28
CA ASN A 10 -4.59 17.44 9.02
C ASN A 10 -5.92 17.98 8.49
N TRP A 11 -6.93 17.11 8.38
CA TRP A 11 -8.29 17.53 8.07
C TRP A 11 -8.78 18.55 9.11
N GLN A 12 -9.39 19.63 8.63
CA GLN A 12 -9.96 20.68 9.47
C GLN A 12 -11.43 20.90 9.10
N PRO A 13 -12.31 21.15 10.08
CA PRO A 13 -13.71 21.50 9.81
C PRO A 13 -13.81 22.87 9.15
N SER A 14 -14.90 23.11 8.43
CA SER A 14 -15.24 24.38 7.77
C SER A 14 -14.13 24.91 6.85
N THR A 15 -13.35 24.03 6.26
CA THR A 15 -12.23 24.34 5.37
C THR A 15 -12.58 23.98 3.94
N ASN A 16 -12.16 24.82 2.99
CA ASN A 16 -12.40 24.57 1.58
C ASN A 16 -11.32 23.65 1.00
N TYR A 17 -11.72 22.47 0.58
CA TYR A 17 -10.85 21.49 -0.06
C TYR A 17 -11.13 21.41 -1.55
N SER A 18 -10.08 21.47 -2.34
CA SER A 18 -10.14 21.27 -3.78
C SER A 18 -10.12 19.78 -4.13
N LYS A 19 -10.71 19.42 -5.24
CA LYS A 19 -10.60 18.07 -5.80
C LYS A 19 -9.14 17.60 -5.85
N ASN A 20 -8.89 16.34 -5.51
CA ASN A 20 -7.58 15.68 -5.40
C ASN A 20 -6.68 16.23 -4.29
N TYR A 21 -7.20 17.06 -3.40
CA TYR A 21 -6.46 17.45 -2.21
C TYR A 21 -6.37 16.28 -1.24
N ILE A 22 -5.21 16.11 -0.62
CA ILE A 22 -4.99 15.01 0.35
C ILE A 22 -4.92 15.59 1.74
N VAL A 23 -5.65 14.96 2.65
CA VAL A 23 -5.64 15.27 4.08
C VAL A 23 -5.43 14.01 4.89
N GLN A 24 -4.94 14.14 6.09
CA GLN A 24 -4.86 13.06 7.05
C GLN A 24 -5.77 13.33 8.26
N ASN A 25 -6.23 12.26 8.87
CA ASN A 25 -6.91 12.30 10.15
C ASN A 25 -6.60 11.02 10.92
N SER A 26 -6.01 11.16 12.11
CA SER A 26 -5.67 10.02 12.98
C SER A 26 -4.84 8.92 12.28
N GLY A 27 -3.89 9.32 11.45
CA GLY A 27 -3.03 8.38 10.71
C GLY A 27 -3.67 7.71 9.51
N GLN A 28 -4.87 8.12 9.14
CA GLN A 28 -5.54 7.70 7.92
C GLN A 28 -5.47 8.82 6.88
N TYR A 29 -5.35 8.43 5.60
CA TYR A 29 -5.22 9.37 4.49
C TYR A 29 -6.50 9.37 3.67
N TYR A 30 -6.96 10.56 3.32
CA TYR A 30 -8.16 10.80 2.53
C TYR A 30 -7.84 11.73 1.38
N TYR A 31 -8.51 11.56 0.25
CA TYR A 31 -8.48 12.53 -0.82
C TYR A 31 -9.86 13.10 -1.10
N ALA A 32 -9.90 14.37 -1.47
CA ALA A 32 -11.11 15.06 -1.89
C ALA A 32 -11.52 14.62 -3.28
N PHE A 33 -12.69 14.03 -3.41
CA PHE A 33 -13.24 13.59 -4.69
C PHE A 33 -13.81 14.76 -5.50
N ASN A 34 -14.31 15.77 -4.80
CA ASN A 34 -14.89 17.00 -5.35
C ASN A 34 -14.30 18.24 -4.65
N ASN A 35 -14.59 19.43 -5.19
CA ASN A 35 -14.44 20.66 -4.42
C ASN A 35 -15.57 20.74 -3.40
N PHE A 36 -15.24 20.91 -2.13
CA PHE A 36 -16.24 20.99 -1.07
C PHE A 36 -15.73 21.80 0.13
N ILE A 37 -16.66 22.24 0.95
CA ILE A 37 -16.37 22.80 2.27
C ILE A 37 -16.62 21.70 3.30
N SER A 38 -15.60 21.39 4.10
CA SER A 38 -15.71 20.33 5.10
C SER A 38 -16.76 20.67 6.17
N SER A 39 -17.45 19.63 6.60
CA SER A 39 -18.46 19.70 7.66
C SER A 39 -17.81 19.81 9.05
N SER A 40 -18.58 19.68 10.11
CA SER A 40 -18.07 19.61 11.48
C SER A 40 -17.42 18.28 11.82
N SER A 41 -17.60 17.23 10.98
CA SER A 41 -17.09 15.88 11.21
C SER A 41 -16.60 15.25 9.90
N ILE A 42 -15.42 14.68 9.92
CA ILE A 42 -14.84 13.97 8.77
C ILE A 42 -15.74 12.79 8.32
N ASN A 43 -16.41 12.11 9.25
CA ASN A 43 -17.30 11.02 8.95
C ASN A 43 -18.50 11.47 8.09
N THR A 44 -18.99 12.68 8.30
CA THR A 44 -20.03 13.28 7.45
C THR A 44 -19.53 13.53 6.05
N ASP A 45 -18.31 14.02 5.89
CA ASP A 45 -17.70 14.27 4.58
C ASP A 45 -17.45 12.96 3.82
N ILE A 46 -17.07 11.90 4.53
CA ILE A 46 -16.92 10.55 3.95
C ILE A 46 -18.29 10.00 3.52
N SER A 47 -19.31 10.10 4.37
CA SER A 47 -20.67 9.63 4.07
C SER A 47 -21.32 10.36 2.90
N ASN A 48 -21.00 11.63 2.73
CA ASN A 48 -21.45 12.45 1.61
C ASN A 48 -20.68 12.19 0.31
N GLY A 49 -19.66 11.33 0.33
CA GLY A 49 -18.82 11.03 -0.83
C GLY A 49 -17.85 12.15 -1.22
N ASN A 50 -17.60 13.09 -0.34
CA ASN A 50 -16.64 14.17 -0.57
C ASN A 50 -15.20 13.73 -0.31
N LEU A 51 -15.00 12.82 0.65
CA LEU A 51 -13.71 12.23 1.00
C LEU A 51 -13.70 10.73 0.78
N PHE A 52 -12.63 10.24 0.22
CA PHE A 52 -12.37 8.81 0.05
C PHE A 52 -11.11 8.41 0.82
N GLY A 53 -11.21 7.36 1.64
CA GLY A 53 -10.09 6.86 2.42
C GLY A 53 -9.14 6.00 1.59
N TYR A 54 -7.87 6.31 1.61
CA TYR A 54 -6.82 5.47 1.02
C TYR A 54 -6.30 4.41 1.98
N VAL A 55 -6.26 4.75 3.28
CA VAL A 55 -5.69 3.88 4.30
C VAL A 55 -6.65 3.83 5.48
N TYR A 56 -6.99 2.64 5.90
CA TYR A 56 -7.78 2.41 7.10
C TYR A 56 -7.21 1.23 7.89
N TYR A 57 -7.49 1.18 9.19
CA TYR A 57 -7.02 0.10 10.04
C TYR A 57 -8.02 -1.05 10.07
N LEU A 58 -7.58 -2.26 9.75
CA LEU A 58 -8.33 -3.48 9.94
C LEU A 58 -7.92 -4.12 11.27
N GLY A 59 -8.77 -3.97 12.27
CA GLY A 59 -8.80 -4.72 13.53
C GLY A 59 -7.54 -4.80 14.40
N ALA A 60 -6.38 -5.04 13.86
CA ALA A 60 -5.15 -5.38 14.59
C ALA A 60 -4.07 -4.28 14.55
N ASN A 61 -4.44 -3.01 14.64
CA ASN A 61 -3.50 -1.87 14.63
C ASN A 61 -2.54 -1.81 13.43
N ARG A 62 -2.84 -2.51 12.33
CA ARG A 62 -2.05 -2.46 11.11
C ARG A 62 -2.80 -1.66 10.05
N PRO A 63 -2.13 -0.68 9.40
CA PRO A 63 -2.76 0.08 8.34
C PRO A 63 -3.04 -0.80 7.14
N PHE A 64 -4.15 -0.53 6.46
CA PHE A 64 -4.51 -1.19 5.22
C PHE A 64 -4.14 -0.30 4.04
N PHE A 65 -3.32 -0.84 3.13
CA PHE A 65 -2.93 -0.18 1.88
C PHE A 65 -4.04 -0.39 0.84
N ASN A 66 -4.83 0.63 0.55
CA ASN A 66 -6.04 0.51 -0.28
C ASN A 66 -5.87 0.99 -1.73
N TRP A 67 -4.65 1.25 -2.18
CA TRP A 67 -4.40 1.58 -3.59
C TRP A 67 -4.40 0.33 -4.45
N LYS A 68 -4.99 0.45 -5.64
CA LYS A 68 -5.01 -0.64 -6.61
C LYS A 68 -3.81 -0.53 -7.55
N PRO A 69 -3.04 -1.60 -7.74
CA PRO A 69 -1.95 -1.61 -8.71
C PRO A 69 -2.49 -1.62 -10.15
N THR A 70 -1.64 -1.23 -11.09
CA THR A 70 -1.89 -1.42 -12.52
C THR A 70 -1.86 -2.92 -12.88
N TYR A 71 -2.43 -3.28 -14.02
CA TYR A 71 -2.61 -4.70 -14.40
C TYR A 71 -1.31 -5.48 -14.62
N ASN A 72 -0.22 -4.84 -14.91
CA ASN A 72 1.05 -5.52 -15.19
C ASN A 72 1.88 -5.69 -13.92
N PHE A 73 1.48 -6.61 -13.05
CA PHE A 73 2.22 -6.97 -11.84
C PHE A 73 2.78 -8.40 -11.93
N SER A 74 3.88 -8.64 -11.25
CA SER A 74 4.47 -9.98 -11.14
C SER A 74 4.40 -10.48 -9.70
N ASN A 75 4.26 -11.79 -9.57
CA ASN A 75 4.31 -12.49 -8.29
C ASN A 75 5.37 -13.59 -8.37
N GLU A 76 6.36 -13.49 -7.54
CA GLU A 76 7.38 -14.51 -7.39
C GLU A 76 7.07 -15.38 -6.18
N SER A 77 7.02 -16.70 -6.39
CA SER A 77 6.76 -17.69 -5.36
C SER A 77 7.96 -18.61 -5.26
N GLN A 78 8.72 -18.49 -4.18
CA GLN A 78 9.90 -19.33 -3.94
C GLN A 78 9.75 -20.11 -2.63
N PRO A 79 9.22 -21.37 -2.68
CA PRO A 79 9.12 -22.21 -1.50
C PRO A 79 10.50 -22.50 -0.91
N ARG A 80 10.64 -22.33 0.41
CA ARG A 80 11.85 -22.75 1.10
C ARG A 80 11.79 -24.26 1.32
N VAL A 81 12.82 -24.96 0.81
CA VAL A 81 12.92 -26.41 0.87
C VAL A 81 14.25 -26.80 1.48
N LYS A 82 14.21 -27.65 2.49
CA LYS A 82 15.39 -28.27 3.07
C LYS A 82 15.66 -29.59 2.34
N LYS A 83 16.83 -29.69 1.73
CA LYS A 83 17.30 -30.91 1.08
C LYS A 83 18.11 -31.74 2.07
N ILE A 84 17.64 -32.96 2.37
CA ILE A 84 18.37 -33.93 3.17
C ILE A 84 18.94 -34.94 2.19
N GLN A 85 20.27 -35.10 2.17
CA GLN A 85 20.96 -36.02 1.32
C GLN A 85 21.32 -37.27 2.13
N PHE A 86 20.95 -38.42 1.60
CA PHE A 86 21.34 -39.75 2.11
C PHE A 86 22.48 -40.29 1.24
N GLY A 87 23.10 -41.41 1.68
CA GLY A 87 24.11 -42.07 0.88
C GLY A 87 23.58 -42.50 -0.51
N ASP A 88 24.48 -42.78 -1.46
CA ASP A 88 24.18 -43.26 -2.82
C ASP A 88 23.35 -42.33 -3.71
N GLY A 89 23.40 -41.00 -3.47
CA GLY A 89 22.73 -40.01 -4.30
C GLY A 89 21.24 -39.84 -4.02
N TYR A 90 20.66 -40.55 -3.05
CA TYR A 90 19.28 -40.32 -2.62
C TYR A 90 19.16 -39.00 -1.82
N PHE A 91 18.12 -38.22 -2.11
CA PHE A 91 17.80 -37.03 -1.33
C PHE A 91 16.29 -36.94 -1.11
N GLN A 92 15.94 -36.29 -0.01
CA GLN A 92 14.55 -35.97 0.33
C GLN A 92 14.41 -34.46 0.45
N ASN A 93 13.39 -33.89 -0.18
CA ASN A 93 13.01 -32.51 -0.04
C ASN A 93 11.91 -32.38 1.01
N ILE A 94 12.12 -31.54 2.01
CA ILE A 94 11.16 -31.30 3.09
C ILE A 94 10.87 -29.79 3.12
N PRO A 95 9.60 -29.36 3.29
CA PRO A 95 9.29 -27.94 3.50
C PRO A 95 10.05 -27.38 4.70
N ASP A 96 10.70 -26.23 4.53
CA ASP A 96 11.49 -25.58 5.58
C ASP A 96 10.62 -24.64 6.41
N GLY A 97 10.04 -25.19 7.47
CA GLY A 97 9.19 -24.48 8.42
C GLY A 97 7.71 -24.39 7.99
N ILE A 98 6.88 -23.84 8.87
CA ILE A 98 5.42 -23.70 8.67
C ILE A 98 5.14 -22.66 7.57
N ASN A 99 5.88 -21.56 7.54
CA ASN A 99 5.76 -20.47 6.57
C ASN A 99 6.80 -20.63 5.45
N ASN A 100 6.79 -21.78 4.77
CA ASN A 100 7.79 -22.08 3.75
C ASN A 100 7.54 -21.37 2.40
N LEU A 101 6.32 -20.85 2.17
CA LEU A 101 5.94 -20.13 0.95
C LEU A 101 5.48 -18.73 1.29
N LEU A 102 6.39 -17.77 1.26
CA LEU A 102 6.10 -16.34 1.35
C LEU A 102 6.15 -15.73 -0.05
N LEU A 103 5.20 -14.86 -0.34
CA LEU A 103 5.02 -14.28 -1.67
C LEU A 103 5.75 -12.96 -1.78
N ASN A 104 6.40 -12.75 -2.92
CA ASN A 104 6.99 -11.48 -3.30
C ASN A 104 6.28 -10.93 -4.53
N TYR A 105 5.77 -9.70 -4.42
CA TYR A 105 5.08 -9.03 -5.50
C TYR A 105 5.86 -7.80 -5.95
N THR A 106 5.93 -7.61 -7.24
CA THR A 106 6.32 -6.33 -7.82
C THR A 106 5.07 -5.69 -8.40
N PHE A 107 4.62 -4.61 -7.77
CA PHE A 107 3.47 -3.83 -8.18
C PHE A 107 3.90 -2.50 -8.76
N LYS A 108 3.14 -2.03 -9.75
CA LYS A 108 3.23 -0.69 -10.28
C LYS A 108 1.93 0.06 -9.99
N PHE A 109 2.06 1.26 -9.46
CA PHE A 109 0.96 2.17 -9.20
C PHE A 109 1.13 3.40 -10.08
N GLU A 110 0.10 3.78 -10.80
CA GLU A 110 0.09 4.97 -11.66
C GLU A 110 -1.05 5.89 -11.23
N GLY A 111 -0.79 7.17 -11.22
CA GLY A 111 -1.77 8.15 -10.81
C GLY A 111 -1.31 9.60 -10.97
N ASP A 112 -2.16 10.50 -10.52
CA ASP A 112 -1.84 11.92 -10.44
C ASP A 112 -0.84 12.21 -9.29
N LEU A 113 -0.37 13.44 -9.23
CA LEU A 113 0.56 13.89 -8.19
C LEU A 113 0.03 13.65 -6.78
N ALA A 114 -1.27 13.86 -6.55
CA ALA A 114 -1.88 13.72 -5.23
C ALA A 114 -1.85 12.26 -4.76
N GLN A 115 -2.28 11.34 -5.61
CA GLN A 115 -2.30 9.91 -5.30
C GLN A 115 -0.89 9.35 -5.09
N THR A 116 0.03 9.71 -5.97
CA THR A 116 1.43 9.26 -5.88
C THR A 116 2.11 9.79 -4.63
N THR A 117 1.87 11.06 -4.27
CA THR A 117 2.38 11.65 -3.03
C THR A 117 1.85 10.91 -1.80
N ALA A 118 0.58 10.54 -1.77
CA ALA A 118 0.01 9.77 -0.66
C ALA A 118 0.65 8.38 -0.52
N ILE A 119 0.90 7.69 -1.64
CA ILE A 119 1.60 6.39 -1.65
C ILE A 119 3.03 6.55 -1.13
N LEU A 120 3.77 7.54 -1.64
CA LEU A 120 5.15 7.80 -1.20
C LEU A 120 5.21 8.14 0.29
N HIS A 121 4.29 8.98 0.77
CA HIS A 121 4.20 9.31 2.19
C HIS A 121 3.92 8.07 3.04
N PHE A 122 2.99 7.21 2.60
CA PHE A 122 2.69 5.96 3.29
C PHE A 122 3.92 5.05 3.40
N LEU A 123 4.64 4.83 2.29
CA LEU A 123 5.82 3.96 2.25
C LEU A 123 6.99 4.54 3.05
N THR A 124 7.23 5.85 2.91
CA THR A 124 8.32 6.54 3.63
C THR A 124 8.10 6.51 5.14
N THR A 125 6.88 6.75 5.60
CA THR A 125 6.55 6.70 7.04
C THR A 125 6.83 5.32 7.64
N ARG A 126 6.65 4.24 6.88
CA ARG A 126 6.91 2.85 7.32
C ARG A 126 8.33 2.39 7.14
N ASN A 127 9.15 3.17 6.46
CA ASN A 127 10.59 2.99 6.36
C ASN A 127 11.03 1.55 5.98
N GLY A 128 10.21 0.85 5.20
CA GLY A 128 10.49 -0.52 4.74
C GLY A 128 10.43 -1.62 5.81
N CYS A 129 10.21 -1.26 7.07
CA CYS A 129 10.25 -2.19 8.22
C CYS A 129 8.86 -2.47 8.79
N GLU A 130 8.00 -1.46 8.83
CA GLU A 130 6.66 -1.62 9.39
C GLU A 130 5.73 -2.33 8.41
N SER A 131 5.06 -3.35 8.92
CA SER A 131 4.13 -4.13 8.12
C SER A 131 2.76 -3.45 7.97
N PHE A 132 2.11 -3.71 6.85
CA PHE A 132 0.77 -3.24 6.52
C PHE A 132 -0.05 -4.37 5.89
N CYS A 133 -1.37 -4.23 5.94
CA CYS A 133 -2.28 -5.15 5.27
C CYS A 133 -2.52 -4.71 3.84
N PHE A 134 -2.59 -5.66 2.91
CA PHE A 134 -2.91 -5.41 1.51
C PHE A 134 -3.72 -6.58 0.95
N LEU A 135 -4.62 -6.27 0.02
CA LEU A 135 -5.39 -7.24 -0.75
C LEU A 135 -4.78 -7.36 -2.16
N PRO A 136 -3.96 -8.39 -2.42
CA PRO A 136 -3.43 -8.61 -3.76
C PRO A 136 -4.55 -8.86 -4.76
N PRO A 137 -4.39 -8.46 -6.02
CA PRO A 137 -5.34 -8.82 -7.08
C PRO A 137 -5.47 -10.34 -7.27
N ALA A 138 -6.57 -10.76 -7.91
CA ALA A 138 -6.75 -12.16 -8.30
C ALA A 138 -5.52 -12.68 -9.09
N PRO A 139 -5.18 -14.00 -8.98
CA PRO A 139 -5.97 -15.08 -8.37
C PRO A 139 -5.80 -15.25 -6.86
N ARG A 140 -4.89 -14.54 -6.22
CA ARG A 140 -4.60 -14.74 -4.78
C ARG A 140 -5.69 -14.17 -3.87
N GLY A 141 -6.15 -12.94 -4.11
CA GLY A 141 -7.36 -12.32 -3.53
C GLY A 141 -7.58 -12.42 -2.01
N GLN A 142 -6.52 -12.62 -1.21
CA GLN A 142 -6.61 -12.72 0.24
C GLN A 142 -5.82 -11.61 0.90
N ILE A 143 -6.44 -10.96 1.89
CA ILE A 143 -5.75 -9.95 2.69
C ILE A 143 -4.59 -10.64 3.43
N SER A 144 -3.40 -10.12 3.21
CA SER A 144 -2.18 -10.61 3.84
C SER A 144 -1.34 -9.43 4.33
N THR A 145 -0.35 -9.74 5.15
CA THR A 145 0.55 -8.75 5.73
C THR A 145 1.82 -8.67 4.89
N PHE A 146 2.24 -7.45 4.57
CA PHE A 146 3.40 -7.17 3.73
C PHE A 146 4.28 -6.10 4.36
N ILE A 147 5.54 -6.10 3.95
CA ILE A 147 6.47 -4.96 4.07
C ILE A 147 6.86 -4.53 2.66
N CYS A 148 7.30 -3.28 2.51
CA CYS A 148 7.82 -2.75 1.25
C CYS A 148 9.26 -2.25 1.47
N PRO A 149 10.27 -3.11 1.34
CA PRO A 149 11.67 -2.73 1.59
C PRO A 149 12.26 -1.87 0.48
N LYS A 150 11.63 -1.87 -0.72
CA LYS A 150 12.12 -1.12 -1.88
C LYS A 150 10.97 -0.58 -2.71
N TRP A 151 11.09 0.68 -3.11
CA TRP A 151 10.22 1.32 -4.11
C TRP A 151 11.04 2.26 -4.99
N THR A 152 10.53 2.56 -6.18
CA THR A 152 11.12 3.47 -7.15
C THR A 152 10.01 4.34 -7.72
N ASP A 153 10.17 5.64 -7.68
CA ASP A 153 9.25 6.59 -8.28
C ASP A 153 9.79 7.08 -9.63
N ILE A 154 8.91 7.16 -10.62
CA ILE A 154 9.24 7.53 -11.99
C ILE A 154 8.17 8.51 -12.49
N GLN A 155 8.59 9.57 -13.16
CA GLN A 155 7.71 10.47 -13.89
C GLN A 155 7.87 10.23 -15.39
N PRO A 156 7.06 9.36 -16.02
CA PRO A 156 7.19 9.05 -17.44
C PRO A 156 6.77 10.21 -18.35
N PHE A 157 5.78 11.00 -17.94
CA PHE A 157 5.26 12.16 -18.67
C PHE A 157 4.85 13.28 -17.72
N PHE A 158 4.60 14.46 -18.29
CA PHE A 158 4.06 15.58 -17.54
C PHE A 158 2.72 15.19 -16.86
N ASN A 159 2.61 15.42 -15.57
CA ASN A 159 1.45 15.14 -14.73
C ASN A 159 1.01 13.66 -14.65
N ASN A 160 1.89 12.74 -15.03
CA ASN A 160 1.69 11.30 -14.84
C ASN A 160 2.87 10.73 -14.06
N TYR A 161 2.58 10.09 -12.95
CA TYR A 161 3.55 9.56 -12.01
C TYR A 161 3.34 8.07 -11.83
N SER A 162 4.41 7.33 -11.69
CA SER A 162 4.35 5.91 -11.37
C SER A 162 5.30 5.54 -10.26
N ILE A 163 4.89 4.60 -9.42
CA ILE A 163 5.70 4.03 -8.36
C ILE A 163 5.74 2.52 -8.57
N GLU A 164 6.94 1.99 -8.63
CA GLU A 164 7.17 0.55 -8.62
C GLU A 164 7.58 0.11 -7.22
N CYS A 165 6.84 -0.83 -6.64
CA CYS A 165 7.00 -1.28 -5.26
C CYS A 165 7.23 -2.77 -5.20
N ASN A 166 8.16 -3.20 -4.35
CA ASN A 166 8.35 -4.61 -4.03
C ASN A 166 7.69 -4.91 -2.67
N PHE A 167 6.62 -5.70 -2.68
CA PHE A 167 5.89 -6.12 -1.49
C PHE A 167 6.29 -7.54 -1.12
N GLN A 168 6.85 -7.70 0.07
CA GLN A 168 7.24 -8.99 0.61
C GLN A 168 6.25 -9.41 1.70
N GLN A 169 5.64 -10.58 1.52
CA GLN A 169 4.74 -11.13 2.52
C GLN A 169 5.52 -11.49 3.78
N VAL A 170 4.96 -11.13 4.93
CA VAL A 170 5.50 -11.49 6.24
C VAL A 170 4.48 -12.34 7.00
N PRO A 171 4.93 -13.33 7.79
CA PRO A 171 4.03 -14.10 8.63
C PRO A 171 3.38 -13.20 9.69
N ILE A 172 2.16 -13.55 10.07
CA ILE A 172 1.38 -12.85 11.10
C ILE A 172 1.77 -13.41 12.48
#